data_22bc0a784daf78f615dbba1056d596ec
#
_entry.id   22bc0a784daf78f615dbba1056d596ec
#
_cell.length_a   1.000
_cell.length_b   1.000
_cell.length_c   1.000
_cell.angle_alpha   90.00
_cell.angle_beta   90.00
_cell.angle_gamma   90.00
#
_symmetry.space_group_name_H-M   'P 1'
#
loop_
_entity.id
_entity.type
_entity.pdbx_description
1 polymer ?
#
loop_
_entity_poly.entity_id
_entity_poly.type
_entity_poly.pdbx_seq_one_letter_code
_entity_poly.pdbx_strand_id
1 'polypeptide(L)'
;SCSELTFEVQNNSAVVVNDIAFSLNLPDGVYLSNPANATSDCGGIFLVSNGGNTITLSGGSLGANATCSAKVGITLLAEGPFDLTTGDLTSDAGNSGSATASIGIPLTGPSLGFSKSFTANPVQLGGQTTLTYTIQNQSGEDAQGISFSDNLSPGIVVAPQANISNNCVGSTLTAIAGSQQIDFSGATLPAGQTCVISFDVV
;
A
#
# COMPACT_ATOMS: atom_id res chain seq x y z
N SER A 1 2.61 -1.94 13.10
CA SER A 1 3.50 -3.05 12.76
C SER A 1 4.93 -2.75 13.18
N CYS A 2 5.67 -3.76 13.65
CA CYS A 2 7.08 -3.62 14.03
C CYS A 2 7.95 -4.31 12.98
N SER A 3 9.07 -3.70 12.63
CA SER A 3 10.06 -4.22 11.68
C SER A 3 11.47 -3.87 12.13
N GLU A 4 12.49 -4.53 11.56
CA GLU A 4 13.89 -4.20 11.80
C GLU A 4 14.45 -3.42 10.59
N LEU A 5 15.07 -2.29 10.84
CA LEU A 5 15.83 -1.51 9.87
C LEU A 5 17.30 -1.83 10.04
N THR A 6 17.97 -2.25 8.97
CA THR A 6 19.39 -2.59 8.96
C THR A 6 20.16 -1.64 8.04
N PHE A 7 21.24 -1.09 8.54
CA PHE A 7 22.23 -0.36 7.78
C PHE A 7 23.45 -1.25 7.60
N GLU A 8 23.95 -1.38 6.38
CA GLU A 8 25.18 -2.08 6.08
C GLU A 8 26.18 -1.10 5.48
N VAL A 9 27.37 -1.02 6.06
CA VAL A 9 28.45 -0.15 5.61
C VAL A 9 29.62 -1.02 5.22
N GLN A 10 30.12 -0.83 4.00
CA GLN A 10 31.26 -1.57 3.47
C GLN A 10 32.42 -0.65 3.15
N ASN A 11 33.61 -1.00 3.64
CA ASN A 11 34.86 -0.35 3.24
C ASN A 11 35.48 -1.15 2.07
N ASN A 12 35.37 -0.62 0.86
CA ASN A 12 35.94 -1.24 -0.35
C ASN A 12 37.42 -0.89 -0.58
N SER A 13 38.04 -0.18 0.36
CA SER A 13 39.44 0.21 0.24
C SER A 13 40.39 -0.79 0.93
N ALA A 14 41.66 -0.78 0.55
CA ALA A 14 42.71 -1.60 1.16
C ALA A 14 43.28 -1.01 2.47
N VAL A 15 42.68 0.06 2.97
CA VAL A 15 43.13 0.75 4.22
C VAL A 15 41.93 0.88 5.19
N VAL A 16 42.27 1.12 6.47
CA VAL A 16 41.24 1.42 7.46
C VAL A 16 40.61 2.78 7.15
N VAL A 17 39.31 2.87 7.31
CA VAL A 17 38.54 4.11 7.23
C VAL A 17 37.98 4.43 8.61
N ASN A 18 38.11 5.69 9.02
CA ASN A 18 37.70 6.19 10.33
C ASN A 18 36.67 7.33 10.18
N ASP A 19 36.16 7.78 11.32
CA ASP A 19 35.16 8.86 11.39
C ASP A 19 33.89 8.60 10.53
N ILE A 20 33.53 7.33 10.40
CA ILE A 20 32.31 6.93 9.67
C ILE A 20 31.10 7.51 10.40
N ALA A 21 30.29 8.26 9.66
CA ALA A 21 29.11 8.92 10.20
C ALA A 21 27.97 8.99 9.17
N PHE A 22 26.74 8.82 9.64
CA PHE A 22 25.50 9.11 8.89
C PHE A 22 24.38 9.45 9.86
N SER A 23 23.30 10.01 9.34
CA SER A 23 22.06 10.24 10.09
C SER A 23 20.85 9.83 9.25
N LEU A 24 19.75 9.49 9.92
CA LEU A 24 18.45 9.28 9.30
C LEU A 24 17.39 9.93 10.19
N ASN A 25 16.54 10.76 9.60
CA ASN A 25 15.30 11.22 10.21
C ASN A 25 14.14 10.39 9.60
N LEU A 26 13.43 9.65 10.46
CA LEU A 26 12.28 8.87 10.05
C LEU A 26 11.13 9.83 9.69
N PRO A 27 10.39 9.57 8.60
CA PRO A 27 9.24 10.38 8.23
C PRO A 27 8.07 10.18 9.21
N ASP A 28 7.12 11.13 9.19
CA ASP A 28 5.89 11.01 9.97
C ASP A 28 5.17 9.70 9.68
N GLY A 29 4.75 9.01 10.74
CA GLY A 29 4.16 7.68 10.65
C GLY A 29 5.13 6.52 10.86
N VAL A 30 6.45 6.78 10.87
CA VAL A 30 7.50 5.81 11.20
C VAL A 30 8.29 6.28 12.42
N TYR A 31 8.42 5.45 13.43
CA TYR A 31 9.08 5.77 14.69
C TYR A 31 10.02 4.64 15.11
N LEU A 32 11.03 4.96 15.90
CA LEU A 32 11.81 3.96 16.62
C LEU A 32 10.92 3.18 17.58
N SER A 33 11.06 1.86 17.62
CA SER A 33 10.31 1.02 18.55
C SER A 33 10.66 1.33 20.01
N ASN A 34 9.80 0.92 20.92
CA ASN A 34 10.08 0.99 22.35
C ASN A 34 9.88 -0.38 22.99
N PRO A 35 10.97 -1.13 23.28
CA PRO A 35 12.40 -0.80 23.08
C PRO A 35 12.81 -0.84 21.59
N ALA A 36 13.76 0.00 21.22
CA ALA A 36 14.30 0.06 19.85
C ALA A 36 15.26 -1.09 19.52
N ASN A 37 15.77 -1.80 20.52
CA ASN A 37 16.68 -2.94 20.39
C ASN A 37 17.88 -2.66 19.46
N ALA A 38 18.44 -1.45 19.57
CA ALA A 38 19.50 -0.99 18.69
C ALA A 38 20.82 -1.71 18.96
N THR A 39 21.49 -2.14 17.89
CA THR A 39 22.80 -2.76 17.93
C THR A 39 23.66 -2.23 16.79
N SER A 40 24.99 -2.15 16.99
CA SER A 40 25.93 -1.81 15.92
C SER A 40 27.30 -2.42 16.20
N ASP A 41 27.94 -2.95 15.15
CA ASP A 41 29.34 -3.39 15.15
C ASP A 41 30.23 -2.48 14.29
N CYS A 42 29.74 -1.30 13.88
CA CYS A 42 30.50 -0.31 13.10
C CYS A 42 31.53 0.51 13.92
N GLY A 43 31.66 0.24 15.22
CA GLY A 43 32.41 1.10 16.12
C GLY A 43 31.71 2.44 16.35
N GLY A 44 32.38 3.37 17.07
CA GLY A 44 31.82 4.69 17.35
C GLY A 44 30.56 4.66 18.23
N ILE A 45 29.68 5.66 18.04
CA ILE A 45 28.48 5.85 18.81
C ILE A 45 27.27 5.70 17.86
N PHE A 46 26.45 4.67 18.10
CA PHE A 46 25.17 4.50 17.44
C PHE A 46 24.06 4.97 18.38
N LEU A 47 23.54 6.17 18.11
CA LEU A 47 22.58 6.86 18.99
C LEU A 47 21.17 6.76 18.42
N VAL A 48 20.25 6.21 19.22
CA VAL A 48 18.82 6.14 18.97
C VAL A 48 18.06 6.40 20.26
N SER A 49 16.86 6.94 20.17
CA SER A 49 15.97 7.15 21.31
C SER A 49 14.68 6.35 21.14
N ASN A 50 14.32 5.55 22.15
CA ASN A 50 13.07 4.77 22.11
C ASN A 50 11.86 5.66 21.79
N GLY A 51 11.06 5.30 20.80
CA GLY A 51 9.90 6.07 20.35
C GLY A 51 10.25 7.37 19.59
N GLY A 52 11.53 7.65 19.37
CA GLY A 52 11.98 8.82 18.62
C GLY A 52 11.91 8.61 17.10
N ASN A 53 12.47 9.57 16.38
CA ASN A 53 12.48 9.56 14.91
C ASN A 53 13.87 9.81 14.31
N THR A 54 14.92 9.88 15.12
CA THR A 54 16.28 10.17 14.65
C THR A 54 17.22 9.02 14.99
N ILE A 55 18.04 8.65 14.02
CA ILE A 55 19.09 7.64 14.11
C ILE A 55 20.39 8.32 13.69
N THR A 56 21.47 8.14 14.46
CA THR A 56 22.81 8.66 14.10
C THR A 56 23.90 7.63 14.40
N LEU A 57 24.85 7.50 13.48
CA LEU A 57 26.13 6.85 13.72
C LEU A 57 27.22 7.92 13.62
N SER A 58 28.16 7.92 14.53
CA SER A 58 29.32 8.86 14.52
C SER A 58 30.58 8.19 15.03
N GLY A 59 31.72 8.55 14.43
CA GLY A 59 33.05 8.08 14.85
C GLY A 59 33.24 6.57 14.61
N GLY A 60 32.53 5.97 13.67
CA GLY A 60 32.73 4.57 13.30
C GLY A 60 34.12 4.34 12.68
N SER A 61 34.58 3.07 12.73
CA SER A 61 35.87 2.68 12.12
C SER A 61 35.74 1.29 11.50
N LEU A 62 36.28 1.15 10.30
CA LEU A 62 36.12 -0.10 9.52
C LEU A 62 37.45 -0.48 8.87
N GLY A 63 37.90 -1.71 9.15
CA GLY A 63 39.12 -2.27 8.56
C GLY A 63 39.07 -2.35 7.03
N ALA A 64 40.24 -2.57 6.41
CA ALA A 64 40.33 -2.76 4.96
C ALA A 64 39.43 -3.91 4.49
N ASN A 65 38.62 -3.68 3.44
CA ASN A 65 37.68 -4.63 2.86
C ASN A 65 36.66 -5.24 3.86
N ALA A 66 36.41 -4.58 4.99
CA ALA A 66 35.51 -5.03 6.01
C ALA A 66 34.09 -4.46 5.80
N THR A 67 33.11 -5.14 6.35
CA THR A 67 31.70 -4.71 6.42
C THR A 67 31.26 -4.66 7.86
N CYS A 68 30.39 -3.72 8.20
CA CYS A 68 29.72 -3.66 9.49
C CYS A 68 28.22 -3.45 9.31
N SER A 69 27.45 -3.70 10.35
CA SER A 69 26.01 -3.48 10.37
C SER A 69 25.57 -2.69 11.60
N ALA A 70 24.54 -1.87 11.42
CA ALA A 70 23.79 -1.27 12.51
C ALA A 70 22.31 -1.58 12.33
N LYS A 71 21.63 -1.97 13.41
CA LYS A 71 20.25 -2.45 13.38
C LYS A 71 19.41 -1.76 14.42
N VAL A 72 18.15 -1.52 14.10
CA VAL A 72 17.21 -0.87 15.02
C VAL A 72 15.78 -1.29 14.71
N GLY A 73 14.96 -1.49 15.74
CA GLY A 73 13.53 -1.74 15.60
C GLY A 73 12.79 -0.45 15.25
N ILE A 74 11.92 -0.52 14.26
CA ILE A 74 11.00 0.56 13.87
C ILE A 74 9.56 0.09 13.98
N THR A 75 8.66 1.05 14.24
CA THR A 75 7.21 0.86 14.33
C THR A 75 6.51 1.78 13.34
N LEU A 76 5.65 1.20 12.50
CA LEU A 76 4.82 1.95 11.58
C LEU A 76 3.44 2.18 12.23
N LEU A 77 3.02 3.45 12.31
CA LEU A 77 1.75 3.90 12.86
C LEU A 77 0.81 4.44 11.77
N ALA A 78 1.27 4.50 10.53
CA ALA A 78 0.48 4.89 9.37
C ALA A 78 0.72 3.92 8.21
N GLU A 79 -0.16 3.94 7.24
CA GLU A 79 -0.02 3.18 6.00
C GLU A 79 1.09 3.81 5.13
N GLY A 80 1.91 2.95 4.48
CA GLY A 80 2.98 3.38 3.59
C GLY A 80 2.54 3.35 2.11
N PRO A 81 3.51 3.39 1.18
CA PRO A 81 4.95 3.21 1.42
C PRO A 81 5.65 4.45 1.97
N PHE A 82 6.71 4.22 2.77
CA PHE A 82 7.61 5.25 3.27
C PHE A 82 9.01 5.02 2.73
N ASP A 83 9.62 6.04 2.15
CA ASP A 83 11.01 6.03 1.73
C ASP A 83 11.90 6.58 2.86
N LEU A 84 12.78 5.73 3.37
CA LEU A 84 13.73 6.05 4.42
C LEU A 84 15.07 6.36 3.77
N THR A 85 15.40 7.65 3.66
CA THR A 85 16.66 8.10 3.03
C THR A 85 17.59 8.66 4.08
N THR A 86 18.79 8.09 4.19
CA THR A 86 19.85 8.62 5.08
C THR A 86 20.37 9.96 4.56
N GLY A 87 20.95 10.77 5.46
CA GLY A 87 21.94 11.75 5.04
C GLY A 87 23.16 11.05 4.43
N ASP A 88 24.09 11.82 3.93
CA ASP A 88 25.30 11.28 3.32
C ASP A 88 26.13 10.47 4.33
N LEU A 89 26.67 9.34 3.87
CA LEU A 89 27.68 8.60 4.58
C LEU A 89 29.01 9.32 4.40
N THR A 90 29.58 9.81 5.49
CA THR A 90 30.86 10.53 5.52
C THR A 90 31.90 9.78 6.31
N SER A 91 33.18 10.03 6.04
CA SER A 91 34.33 9.45 6.73
C SER A 91 35.59 10.30 6.47
N ASP A 92 36.74 9.92 7.08
CA ASP A 92 38.04 10.47 6.74
C ASP A 92 38.48 10.23 5.29
N ALA A 93 37.87 9.23 4.61
CA ALA A 93 38.05 8.94 3.18
C ALA A 93 37.17 9.79 2.26
N GLY A 94 36.21 10.55 2.80
CA GLY A 94 35.29 11.42 2.03
C GLY A 94 33.80 11.12 2.21
N ASN A 95 33.01 11.52 1.22
CA ASN A 95 31.55 11.38 1.18
C ASN A 95 31.16 10.29 0.17
N SER A 96 30.34 9.35 0.59
CA SER A 96 29.86 8.23 -0.23
C SER A 96 28.37 8.37 -0.64
N GLY A 97 27.74 9.50 -0.33
CA GLY A 97 26.31 9.74 -0.64
C GLY A 97 25.35 9.09 0.34
N SER A 98 24.08 9.14 0.03
CA SER A 98 22.95 8.63 0.84
C SER A 98 22.49 7.26 0.38
N ALA A 99 21.75 6.54 1.25
CA ALA A 99 21.07 5.29 0.94
C ALA A 99 19.58 5.42 1.22
N THR A 100 18.75 4.76 0.39
CA THR A 100 17.28 4.75 0.53
C THR A 100 16.78 3.31 0.60
N ALA A 101 15.84 3.07 1.52
CA ALA A 101 15.05 1.85 1.59
C ALA A 101 13.56 2.21 1.75
N SER A 102 12.68 1.43 1.13
CA SER A 102 11.23 1.64 1.24
C SER A 102 10.61 0.60 2.16
N ILE A 103 9.68 1.04 3.01
CA ILE A 103 8.90 0.17 3.89
C ILE A 103 7.44 0.63 3.91
N GLY A 104 6.52 -0.32 4.02
CA GLY A 104 5.09 -0.03 4.17
C GLY A 104 4.37 -1.14 4.90
N ILE A 105 3.25 -0.81 5.48
CA ILE A 105 2.26 -1.80 5.90
C ILE A 105 1.47 -2.13 4.63
N PRO A 106 1.40 -3.40 4.20
CA PRO A 106 0.48 -3.77 3.14
C PRO A 106 -0.92 -3.31 3.56
N LEU A 107 -1.67 -2.73 2.63
CA LEU A 107 -3.09 -2.48 2.85
C LEU A 107 -3.74 -3.81 3.28
N THR A 108 -4.08 -3.92 4.57
CA THR A 108 -4.74 -5.11 5.12
C THR A 108 -6.26 -5.04 4.93
N GLY A 109 -6.76 -3.94 4.37
CA GLY A 109 -8.15 -3.79 3.99
C GLY A 109 -8.52 -4.58 2.74
N PRO A 110 -9.81 -4.83 2.53
CA PRO A 110 -10.29 -5.54 1.34
C PRO A 110 -9.88 -4.78 0.07
N SER A 111 -9.10 -5.44 -0.78
CA SER A 111 -8.77 -4.94 -2.12
C SER A 111 -9.87 -5.42 -3.07
N LEU A 112 -10.73 -4.51 -3.53
CA LEU A 112 -11.82 -4.82 -4.41
C LEU A 112 -11.46 -4.54 -5.86
N GLY A 113 -11.54 -5.56 -6.71
CA GLY A 113 -11.65 -5.39 -8.14
C GLY A 113 -13.09 -5.00 -8.50
N PHE A 114 -13.27 -3.98 -9.34
CA PHE A 114 -14.57 -3.54 -9.82
C PHE A 114 -14.53 -3.33 -11.32
N SER A 115 -15.47 -3.95 -12.04
CA SER A 115 -15.59 -3.79 -13.49
C SER A 115 -17.03 -3.68 -13.94
N LYS A 116 -17.21 -3.04 -15.10
CA LYS A 116 -18.50 -2.79 -15.77
C LYS A 116 -18.39 -3.21 -17.24
N SER A 117 -19.37 -3.94 -17.74
CA SER A 117 -19.38 -4.38 -19.15
C SER A 117 -20.80 -4.50 -19.70
N PHE A 118 -20.92 -4.41 -21.02
CA PHE A 118 -22.16 -4.74 -21.76
C PHE A 118 -21.98 -6.06 -22.48
N THR A 119 -23.04 -6.89 -22.52
CA THR A 119 -23.02 -8.17 -23.24
C THR A 119 -22.93 -7.97 -24.76
N ALA A 120 -23.63 -6.98 -25.28
CA ALA A 120 -23.56 -6.58 -26.69
C ALA A 120 -23.09 -5.13 -26.81
N ASN A 121 -22.05 -4.89 -27.62
CA ASN A 121 -21.52 -3.58 -27.95
C ASN A 121 -20.81 -3.65 -29.31
N PRO A 122 -21.29 -2.94 -30.37
CA PRO A 122 -22.42 -2.00 -30.34
C PRO A 122 -23.77 -2.64 -30.35
N VAL A 123 -24.80 -1.89 -29.92
CA VAL A 123 -26.22 -2.19 -30.10
C VAL A 123 -26.85 -1.20 -31.09
N GLN A 124 -27.95 -1.59 -31.74
CA GLN A 124 -28.72 -0.67 -32.57
C GLN A 124 -29.47 0.36 -31.72
N LEU A 125 -29.76 1.52 -32.29
CA LEU A 125 -30.54 2.55 -31.59
C LEU A 125 -31.90 1.98 -31.10
N GLY A 126 -32.18 2.13 -29.81
CA GLY A 126 -33.34 1.54 -29.15
C GLY A 126 -33.21 0.04 -28.89
N GLY A 127 -32.07 -0.57 -29.18
CA GLY A 127 -31.78 -1.95 -28.86
C GLY A 127 -31.46 -2.14 -27.37
N GLN A 128 -31.73 -3.35 -26.88
CA GLN A 128 -31.49 -3.73 -25.48
C GLN A 128 -30.18 -4.51 -25.33
N THR A 129 -29.47 -4.28 -24.24
CA THR A 129 -28.27 -5.05 -23.86
C THR A 129 -28.24 -5.23 -22.36
N THR A 130 -27.55 -6.26 -21.90
CA THR A 130 -27.34 -6.47 -20.46
C THR A 130 -26.11 -5.74 -19.98
N LEU A 131 -26.26 -4.89 -18.98
CA LEU A 131 -25.18 -4.27 -18.22
C LEU A 131 -24.83 -5.16 -17.04
N THR A 132 -23.54 -5.43 -16.88
CA THR A 132 -23.02 -6.30 -15.82
C THR A 132 -21.96 -5.54 -15.01
N TYR A 133 -22.09 -5.56 -13.70
CA TYR A 133 -21.04 -5.18 -12.74
C TYR A 133 -20.47 -6.44 -12.10
N THR A 134 -19.16 -6.50 -12.00
CA THR A 134 -18.45 -7.58 -11.31
C THR A 134 -17.61 -6.97 -10.19
N ILE A 135 -17.78 -7.49 -8.98
CA ILE A 135 -17.01 -7.10 -7.80
C ILE A 135 -16.23 -8.32 -7.34
N GLN A 136 -14.93 -8.20 -7.22
CA GLN A 136 -14.05 -9.26 -6.77
C GLN A 136 -13.30 -8.81 -5.51
N ASN A 137 -13.39 -9.58 -4.44
CA ASN A 137 -12.56 -9.38 -3.27
C ASN A 137 -11.21 -10.10 -3.48
N GLN A 138 -10.17 -9.33 -3.77
CA GLN A 138 -8.82 -9.84 -4.04
C GLN A 138 -7.97 -9.99 -2.77
N SER A 139 -8.54 -9.69 -1.61
CA SER A 139 -7.84 -9.76 -0.32
C SER A 139 -8.06 -11.10 0.38
N GLY A 140 -7.31 -11.33 1.46
CA GLY A 140 -7.50 -12.44 2.38
C GLY A 140 -8.55 -12.21 3.48
N GLU A 141 -9.22 -11.03 3.47
CA GLU A 141 -10.21 -10.63 4.48
C GLU A 141 -11.58 -10.39 3.85
N ASP A 142 -12.65 -10.58 4.62
CA ASP A 142 -14.01 -10.31 4.17
C ASP A 142 -14.25 -8.81 3.98
N ALA A 143 -14.80 -8.42 2.83
CA ALA A 143 -15.24 -7.05 2.56
C ALA A 143 -16.70 -6.87 2.98
N GLN A 144 -17.00 -5.82 3.73
CA GLN A 144 -18.35 -5.50 4.21
C GLN A 144 -18.79 -4.09 3.80
N GLY A 145 -20.09 -3.88 3.73
CA GLY A 145 -20.64 -2.55 3.42
C GLY A 145 -20.33 -2.07 2.01
N ILE A 146 -20.07 -2.97 1.07
CA ILE A 146 -19.74 -2.61 -0.31
C ILE A 146 -20.91 -1.85 -0.92
N SER A 147 -20.60 -0.68 -1.51
CA SER A 147 -21.62 0.18 -2.13
C SER A 147 -21.02 0.96 -3.30
N PHE A 148 -21.86 1.28 -4.27
CA PHE A 148 -21.52 2.20 -5.35
C PHE A 148 -22.80 2.86 -5.90
N SER A 149 -22.62 4.00 -6.56
CA SER A 149 -23.64 4.64 -7.39
C SER A 149 -23.09 4.78 -8.81
N ASP A 150 -23.93 4.60 -9.80
CA ASP A 150 -23.59 4.82 -11.21
C ASP A 150 -24.67 5.62 -11.90
N ASN A 151 -24.24 6.62 -12.67
CA ASN A 151 -25.10 7.38 -13.58
C ASN A 151 -24.82 6.91 -15.00
N LEU A 152 -25.79 6.24 -15.60
CA LEU A 152 -25.70 5.81 -17.00
C LEU A 152 -25.54 7.01 -17.92
N SER A 153 -24.79 6.83 -19.00
CA SER A 153 -24.59 7.89 -19.99
C SER A 153 -25.92 8.38 -20.59
N PRO A 154 -26.02 9.67 -20.96
CA PRO A 154 -27.23 10.18 -21.61
C PRO A 154 -27.65 9.31 -22.80
N GLY A 155 -28.93 8.95 -22.84
CA GLY A 155 -29.49 8.06 -23.85
C GLY A 155 -29.51 6.58 -23.49
N ILE A 156 -28.97 6.20 -22.33
CA ILE A 156 -29.05 4.83 -21.79
C ILE A 156 -29.87 4.87 -20.51
N VAL A 157 -30.89 4.03 -20.41
CA VAL A 157 -31.75 3.90 -19.22
C VAL A 157 -31.99 2.43 -18.89
N VAL A 158 -32.35 2.15 -17.66
CA VAL A 158 -32.81 0.82 -17.24
C VAL A 158 -34.02 0.42 -18.07
N ALA A 159 -33.99 -0.77 -18.66
CA ALA A 159 -35.06 -1.27 -19.51
C ALA A 159 -36.39 -1.42 -18.74
N PRO A 160 -37.55 -1.31 -19.42
CA PRO A 160 -38.86 -1.52 -18.79
C PRO A 160 -39.00 -2.89 -18.11
N GLN A 161 -38.35 -3.91 -18.67
CA GLN A 161 -38.15 -5.23 -18.05
C GLN A 161 -36.63 -5.39 -17.85
N ALA A 162 -36.16 -5.06 -16.66
CA ALA A 162 -34.74 -5.00 -16.40
C ALA A 162 -34.06 -6.37 -16.19
N ASN A 163 -34.83 -7.47 -16.04
CA ASN A 163 -34.32 -8.83 -15.84
C ASN A 163 -33.14 -8.88 -14.82
N ILE A 164 -33.34 -8.25 -13.65
CA ILE A 164 -32.30 -8.07 -12.64
C ILE A 164 -31.84 -9.44 -12.10
N SER A 165 -30.54 -9.65 -12.11
CA SER A 165 -29.82 -10.72 -11.42
C SER A 165 -28.77 -10.12 -10.49
N ASN A 166 -28.74 -10.58 -9.23
CA ASN A 166 -27.81 -10.09 -8.21
C ASN A 166 -27.48 -11.23 -7.25
N ASN A 167 -26.22 -11.65 -7.22
CA ASN A 167 -25.75 -12.70 -6.31
C ASN A 167 -24.84 -12.16 -5.16
N CYS A 168 -24.78 -10.82 -5.00
CA CYS A 168 -24.01 -10.19 -3.92
C CYS A 168 -24.80 -10.28 -2.61
N VAL A 169 -24.29 -11.03 -1.65
CA VAL A 169 -24.97 -11.31 -0.39
C VAL A 169 -25.18 -10.04 0.45
N GLY A 170 -26.39 -9.89 1.01
CA GLY A 170 -26.74 -8.78 1.90
C GLY A 170 -26.98 -7.44 1.20
N SER A 171 -26.89 -7.39 -0.13
CA SER A 171 -26.98 -6.12 -0.87
C SER A 171 -28.41 -5.71 -1.18
N THR A 172 -28.58 -4.41 -1.39
CA THR A 172 -29.78 -3.79 -2.00
C THR A 172 -29.36 -3.15 -3.32
N LEU A 173 -30.09 -3.44 -4.40
CA LEU A 173 -29.92 -2.81 -5.71
C LEU A 173 -31.16 -1.99 -6.04
N THR A 174 -30.98 -0.73 -6.40
CA THR A 174 -32.00 0.15 -6.95
C THR A 174 -31.68 0.42 -8.43
N ALA A 175 -32.44 -0.21 -9.32
CA ALA A 175 -32.38 0.00 -10.76
C ALA A 175 -33.80 0.15 -11.29
N ILE A 176 -34.33 1.36 -11.31
CA ILE A 176 -35.72 1.68 -11.66
C ILE A 176 -35.85 1.83 -13.16
N ALA A 177 -36.83 1.18 -13.76
CA ALA A 177 -37.13 1.28 -15.19
C ALA A 177 -37.24 2.72 -15.67
N GLY A 178 -36.52 3.07 -16.74
CA GLY A 178 -36.43 4.43 -17.29
C GLY A 178 -35.47 5.36 -16.55
N SER A 179 -34.87 4.93 -15.43
CA SER A 179 -33.85 5.70 -14.70
C SER A 179 -32.48 5.54 -15.33
N GLN A 180 -31.66 6.58 -15.22
CA GLN A 180 -30.22 6.52 -15.46
C GLN A 180 -29.42 6.26 -14.16
N GLN A 181 -30.05 6.43 -13.00
CA GLN A 181 -29.40 6.25 -11.69
C GLN A 181 -29.50 4.78 -11.27
N ILE A 182 -28.36 4.25 -10.87
CA ILE A 182 -28.21 2.92 -10.26
C ILE A 182 -27.57 3.12 -8.89
N ASP A 183 -28.17 2.56 -7.85
CA ASP A 183 -27.63 2.57 -6.51
C ASP A 183 -27.53 1.14 -5.98
N PHE A 184 -26.36 0.79 -5.45
CA PHE A 184 -26.06 -0.51 -4.88
C PHE A 184 -25.42 -0.31 -3.50
N SER A 185 -25.87 -1.07 -2.50
CA SER A 185 -25.37 -0.91 -1.14
C SER A 185 -25.48 -2.18 -0.29
N GLY A 186 -24.64 -2.25 0.74
CA GLY A 186 -24.75 -3.19 1.86
C GLY A 186 -24.15 -4.58 1.60
N ALA A 187 -23.52 -4.83 0.45
CA ALA A 187 -23.00 -6.16 0.16
C ALA A 187 -21.87 -6.57 1.09
N THR A 188 -21.82 -7.87 1.39
CA THR A 188 -20.68 -8.55 2.01
C THR A 188 -20.10 -9.54 1.01
N LEU A 189 -18.76 -9.52 0.84
CA LEU A 189 -18.08 -10.42 -0.08
C LEU A 189 -16.89 -11.09 0.65
N PRO A 190 -16.96 -12.41 0.89
CA PRO A 190 -15.88 -13.13 1.54
C PRO A 190 -14.55 -13.03 0.80
N ALA A 191 -13.45 -13.27 1.52
CA ALA A 191 -12.11 -13.29 0.98
C ALA A 191 -12.01 -14.13 -0.31
N GLY A 192 -11.38 -13.57 -1.35
CA GLY A 192 -11.16 -14.24 -2.63
C GLY A 192 -12.41 -14.48 -3.49
N GLN A 193 -13.60 -14.09 -3.04
CA GLN A 193 -14.86 -14.34 -3.77
C GLN A 193 -15.19 -13.22 -4.77
N THR A 194 -16.07 -13.58 -5.70
CA THR A 194 -16.60 -12.64 -6.71
C THR A 194 -18.12 -12.65 -6.66
N CYS A 195 -18.72 -11.48 -6.78
CA CYS A 195 -20.17 -11.36 -7.00
C CYS A 195 -20.48 -10.53 -8.24
N VAL A 196 -21.65 -10.76 -8.80
CA VAL A 196 -22.07 -10.19 -10.07
C VAL A 196 -23.47 -9.61 -9.93
N ILE A 197 -23.66 -8.44 -10.50
CA ILE A 197 -24.94 -7.76 -10.63
C ILE A 197 -25.17 -7.52 -12.12
N SER A 198 -26.32 -7.90 -12.65
CA SER A 198 -26.66 -7.61 -14.05
C SER A 198 -28.12 -7.21 -14.20
N PHE A 199 -28.39 -6.38 -15.18
CA PHE A 199 -29.74 -5.98 -15.58
C PHE A 199 -29.72 -5.42 -17.00
N ASP A 200 -30.89 -5.36 -17.61
CA ASP A 200 -31.03 -4.90 -18.98
C ASP A 200 -31.20 -3.38 -19.05
N VAL A 201 -30.55 -2.77 -20.05
CA VAL A 201 -30.62 -1.35 -20.40
C VAL A 201 -31.00 -1.18 -21.88
N VAL A 202 -31.58 -0.04 -22.22
CA VAL A 202 -32.00 0.36 -23.55
C VAL A 202 -31.62 1.80 -23.84
#